data_f9f16230d01479f1c4b1da3db28f5f34
#
_entry.id   f9f16230d01479f1c4b1da3db28f5f34
#
_cell.length_a   1.000
_cell.length_b   1.000
_cell.length_c   1.000
_cell.angle_alpha   90.00
_cell.angle_beta   90.00
_cell.angle_gamma   90.00
#
_symmetry.space_group_name_H-M   'P 1'
#
loop_
_entity.id
_entity.type
_entity.pdbx_description
1 polymer ?
#
loop_
_entity_poly.entity_id
_entity_poly.type
_entity_poly.pdbx_seq_one_letter_code
_entity_poly.pdbx_strand_id
1 'polypeptide(L)'
;MISCNGKSPEDFRALAQKILHYATSGVSRIEFLREITRMLLESSECDSVEIRVKKDDKCFRCEAVSPLVLPPAVEISRHTSPDENALLACSREWTWFEKICRAVAERRYTGAKPFFTKHGSFRTGKLEESLAHLAALGIAGLVGSCGPSENYGSLAVIPLVAGEDTSGLLALKSKSVHRFDENETAVYENLAQTLGLALASQQDHVTLRERVKELTCLYSLAQLAERPHVTLDEILQGIVELLPPAWQYPEITAARIILNGRAYSTPNFQKAVHVQSSDIVVE
;
A
#
# COMPACT_ATOMS: atom_id res chain seq x y z
N MET A 1 21.63 22.13 -14.54
CA MET A 1 21.26 21.40 -13.31
C MET A 1 19.91 21.91 -12.88
N ILE A 2 18.89 21.06 -12.94
CA ILE A 2 17.51 21.44 -12.64
C ILE A 2 17.35 21.32 -11.12
N SER A 3 17.25 22.45 -10.43
CA SER A 3 16.96 22.49 -8.99
C SER A 3 15.44 22.59 -8.83
N CYS A 4 14.81 21.56 -8.28
CA CYS A 4 13.43 21.64 -7.84
C CYS A 4 13.41 22.23 -6.43
N ASN A 5 12.84 23.40 -6.24
CA ASN A 5 12.67 24.06 -4.94
C ASN A 5 13.96 24.17 -4.09
N GLY A 6 15.10 24.49 -4.68
CA GLY A 6 16.36 24.58 -3.92
C GLY A 6 16.98 23.25 -3.54
N LYS A 7 16.34 22.11 -3.83
CA LYS A 7 16.89 20.77 -3.58
C LYS A 7 17.70 20.27 -4.76
N SER A 8 18.81 19.63 -4.46
CA SER A 8 19.72 19.06 -5.44
C SER A 8 19.23 17.69 -5.95
N PRO A 9 19.63 17.26 -7.14
CA PRO A 9 19.39 15.89 -7.61
C PRO A 9 19.90 14.82 -6.62
N GLU A 10 20.88 15.18 -5.79
CA GLU A 10 21.45 14.30 -4.76
C GLU A 10 20.46 14.04 -3.61
N ASP A 11 19.66 15.05 -3.22
CA ASP A 11 18.64 14.90 -2.18
C ASP A 11 17.56 13.90 -2.60
N PHE A 12 17.13 13.95 -3.85
CA PHE A 12 16.15 13.00 -4.40
C PHE A 12 16.72 11.58 -4.55
N ARG A 13 18.02 11.47 -4.89
CA ARG A 13 18.70 10.17 -4.91
C ARG A 13 18.82 9.57 -3.52
N ALA A 14 19.17 10.38 -2.52
CA ALA A 14 19.22 9.93 -1.13
C ALA A 14 17.84 9.50 -0.63
N LEU A 15 16.76 10.20 -1.01
CA LEU A 15 15.39 9.80 -0.69
C LEU A 15 15.02 8.46 -1.35
N ALA A 16 15.33 8.28 -2.62
CA ALA A 16 15.09 7.02 -3.34
C ALA A 16 15.84 5.84 -2.68
N GLN A 17 17.08 6.03 -2.26
CA GLN A 17 17.84 5.02 -1.53
C GLN A 17 17.19 4.67 -0.18
N LYS A 18 16.69 5.65 0.57
CA LYS A 18 15.96 5.42 1.82
C LYS A 18 14.69 4.61 1.58
N ILE A 19 13.90 4.95 0.55
CA ILE A 19 12.69 4.20 0.16
C ILE A 19 13.01 2.72 -0.07
N LEU A 20 14.04 2.42 -0.86
CA LEU A 20 14.47 1.05 -1.15
C LEU A 20 14.98 0.33 0.11
N HIS A 21 15.73 1.01 0.96
CA HIS A 21 16.20 0.43 2.23
C HIS A 21 15.02 0.05 3.13
N TYR A 22 14.03 0.93 3.30
CA TYR A 22 12.84 0.61 4.09
C TYR A 22 12.01 -0.54 3.50
N ALA A 23 11.93 -0.67 2.18
CA ALA A 23 11.22 -1.76 1.53
C ALA A 23 11.82 -3.14 1.86
N THR A 24 13.15 -3.20 2.07
CA THR A 24 13.88 -4.44 2.37
C THR A 24 14.10 -4.69 3.87
N SER A 25 13.81 -3.74 4.74
CA SER A 25 14.06 -3.83 6.20
C SER A 25 13.09 -4.74 6.95
N GLY A 26 12.05 -5.25 6.29
CA GLY A 26 11.08 -6.17 6.87
C GLY A 26 10.01 -5.53 7.75
N VAL A 27 9.90 -4.20 7.73
CA VAL A 27 8.82 -3.46 8.40
C VAL A 27 7.46 -3.78 7.80
N SER A 28 6.40 -3.60 8.59
CA SER A 28 5.03 -3.79 8.10
C SER A 28 4.69 -2.77 6.99
N ARG A 29 3.74 -3.12 6.11
CA ARG A 29 3.26 -2.21 5.06
C ARG A 29 2.73 -0.89 5.63
N ILE A 30 2.05 -0.93 6.76
CA ILE A 30 1.51 0.26 7.43
C ILE A 30 2.65 1.18 7.87
N GLU A 31 3.67 0.62 8.49
CA GLU A 31 4.84 1.36 8.95
C GLU A 31 5.66 1.90 7.78
N PHE A 32 5.84 1.10 6.73
CA PHE A 32 6.47 1.53 5.49
C PHE A 32 5.74 2.73 4.88
N LEU A 33 4.42 2.65 4.66
CA LEU A 33 3.63 3.74 4.08
C LEU A 33 3.70 5.00 4.95
N ARG A 34 3.59 4.86 6.26
CA ARG A 34 3.66 5.97 7.22
C ARG A 34 4.99 6.71 7.13
N GLU A 35 6.10 5.97 7.14
CA GLU A 35 7.44 6.56 7.09
C GLU A 35 7.76 7.20 5.74
N ILE A 36 7.39 6.55 4.63
CA ILE A 36 7.61 7.11 3.30
C ILE A 36 6.77 8.37 3.08
N THR A 37 5.50 8.37 3.51
CA THR A 37 4.63 9.56 3.38
C THR A 37 5.20 10.73 4.19
N ARG A 38 5.72 10.49 5.40
CA ARG A 38 6.41 11.48 6.21
C ARG A 38 7.66 12.04 5.51
N MET A 39 8.54 11.16 5.03
CA MET A 39 9.76 11.58 4.32
C MET A 39 9.45 12.37 3.04
N LEU A 40 8.43 11.99 2.30
CA LEU A 40 7.98 12.72 1.12
C LEU A 40 7.44 14.10 1.48
N LEU A 41 6.65 14.23 2.55
CA LEU A 41 6.16 15.53 3.01
C LEU A 41 7.33 16.47 3.39
N GLU A 42 8.29 15.98 4.18
CA GLU A 42 9.46 16.74 4.61
C GLU A 42 10.36 17.14 3.42
N SER A 43 10.43 16.28 2.41
CA SER A 43 11.29 16.53 1.24
C SER A 43 10.61 17.31 0.12
N SER A 44 9.30 17.30 0.00
CA SER A 44 8.57 17.95 -1.09
C SER A 44 8.22 19.41 -0.81
N GLU A 45 8.23 19.85 0.45
CA GLU A 45 7.71 21.16 0.88
C GLU A 45 6.25 21.38 0.44
N CYS A 46 5.51 20.29 0.25
CA CYS A 46 4.09 20.32 -0.02
C CYS A 46 3.29 20.53 1.26
N ASP A 47 2.06 21.01 1.13
CA ASP A 47 1.16 21.13 2.27
C ASP A 47 0.51 19.79 2.65
N SER A 48 0.35 18.88 1.68
CA SER A 48 -0.10 17.51 1.92
C SER A 48 0.52 16.54 0.92
N VAL A 49 0.81 15.33 1.40
CA VAL A 49 1.24 14.17 0.62
C VAL A 49 0.35 13.01 0.96
N GLU A 50 -0.20 12.36 -0.06
CA GLU A 50 -1.07 11.21 0.09
C GLU A 50 -0.58 10.05 -0.78
N ILE A 51 -0.45 8.86 -0.18
CA ILE A 51 -0.13 7.62 -0.88
C ILE A 51 -1.33 6.68 -0.78
N ARG A 52 -1.77 6.16 -1.91
CA ARG A 52 -2.78 5.10 -2.01
C ARG A 52 -2.16 3.87 -2.63
N VAL A 53 -2.38 2.71 -2.03
CA VAL A 53 -1.85 1.43 -2.53
C VAL A 53 -2.95 0.38 -2.51
N LYS A 54 -3.11 -0.29 -3.62
CA LYS A 54 -3.98 -1.47 -3.76
C LYS A 54 -3.21 -2.72 -3.33
N LYS A 55 -3.88 -3.59 -2.57
CA LYS A 55 -3.41 -4.95 -2.31
C LYS A 55 -4.63 -5.86 -2.13
N ASP A 56 -4.78 -6.83 -3.01
CA ASP A 56 -5.92 -7.73 -3.05
C ASP A 56 -7.25 -6.94 -3.09
N ASP A 57 -8.17 -7.18 -2.15
CA ASP A 57 -9.43 -6.46 -1.97
C ASP A 57 -9.33 -5.19 -1.11
N LYS A 58 -8.10 -4.81 -0.71
CA LYS A 58 -7.86 -3.70 0.22
C LYS A 58 -7.20 -2.52 -0.47
N CYS A 59 -7.61 -1.32 -0.08
CA CYS A 59 -6.91 -0.08 -0.36
C CYS A 59 -6.32 0.49 0.95
N PHE A 60 -5.04 0.81 0.91
CA PHE A 60 -4.32 1.49 1.98
C PHE A 60 -4.16 2.94 1.56
N ARG A 61 -4.70 3.86 2.34
CA ARG A 61 -4.55 5.31 2.18
C ARG A 61 -3.71 5.84 3.34
N CYS A 62 -2.63 6.52 3.04
CA CYS A 62 -1.78 7.19 4.02
C CYS A 62 -1.63 8.65 3.62
N GLU A 63 -2.02 9.57 4.48
CA GLU A 63 -1.92 11.01 4.26
C GLU A 63 -1.13 11.68 5.37
N ALA A 64 -0.25 12.60 4.98
CA ALA A 64 0.49 13.49 5.86
C ALA A 64 0.23 14.95 5.44
N VAL A 65 -0.03 15.82 6.43
CA VAL A 65 -0.35 17.24 6.23
C VAL A 65 0.64 18.09 7.02
N SER A 66 1.10 19.18 6.41
CA SER A 66 1.99 20.16 7.05
C SER A 66 1.19 21.22 7.84
N PRO A 67 1.63 21.63 9.06
CA PRO A 67 2.73 21.05 9.81
C PRO A 67 2.41 19.66 10.36
N LEU A 68 3.42 18.76 10.35
CA LEU A 68 3.24 17.39 10.83
C LEU A 68 3.21 17.38 12.37
N VAL A 69 2.02 17.38 12.95
CA VAL A 69 1.81 17.35 14.40
C VAL A 69 1.70 15.92 14.94
N LEU A 70 1.13 15.01 14.13
CA LEU A 70 0.95 13.60 14.46
C LEU A 70 1.53 12.73 13.34
N PRO A 71 1.95 11.48 13.65
CA PRO A 71 2.36 10.54 12.62
C PRO A 71 1.26 10.35 11.57
N PRO A 72 1.59 10.18 10.27
CA PRO A 72 0.59 9.95 9.23
C PRO A 72 -0.33 8.79 9.59
N ALA A 73 -1.63 9.01 9.48
CA ALA A 73 -2.63 7.96 9.69
C ALA A 73 -2.72 7.07 8.45
N VAL A 74 -2.84 5.76 8.64
CA VAL A 74 -3.10 4.82 7.55
C VAL A 74 -4.53 4.31 7.70
N GLU A 75 -5.36 4.61 6.72
CA GLU A 75 -6.71 4.10 6.59
C GLU A 75 -6.71 2.86 5.70
N ILE A 76 -7.43 1.83 6.12
CA ILE A 76 -7.58 0.59 5.35
C ILE A 76 -9.05 0.43 5.03
N SER A 77 -9.38 0.48 3.75
CA SER A 77 -10.73 0.21 3.25
C SER A 77 -10.76 -1.10 2.48
N ARG A 78 -11.87 -1.84 2.61
CA ARG A 78 -12.17 -3.00 1.76
C ARG A 78 -13.19 -2.61 0.72
N HIS A 79 -12.94 -2.98 -0.50
CA HIS A 79 -13.87 -2.77 -1.59
C HIS A 79 -14.53 -4.09 -2.00
N THR A 80 -15.85 -4.08 -2.07
CA THR A 80 -16.66 -5.20 -2.56
C THR A 80 -17.04 -5.04 -4.04
N SER A 81 -16.52 -4.00 -4.71
CA SER A 81 -16.83 -3.74 -6.12
C SER A 81 -15.98 -4.64 -7.03
N PRO A 82 -16.58 -5.24 -8.07
CA PRO A 82 -15.85 -6.00 -9.09
C PRO A 82 -14.97 -5.11 -10.00
N ASP A 83 -15.11 -3.79 -9.93
CA ASP A 83 -14.27 -2.84 -10.68
C ASP A 83 -12.94 -2.64 -9.96
N GLU A 84 -11.91 -3.32 -10.44
CA GLU A 84 -10.56 -3.28 -9.85
C GLU A 84 -9.97 -1.87 -9.75
N ASN A 85 -10.36 -0.95 -10.62
CA ASN A 85 -9.86 0.41 -10.67
C ASN A 85 -10.62 1.35 -9.71
N ALA A 86 -11.82 0.96 -9.27
CA ALA A 86 -12.54 1.66 -8.20
C ALA A 86 -11.83 1.59 -6.84
N LEU A 87 -10.88 0.66 -6.68
CA LEU A 87 -10.11 0.47 -5.45
C LEU A 87 -9.27 1.69 -5.02
N LEU A 88 -8.85 2.52 -5.96
CA LEU A 88 -8.06 3.71 -5.65
C LEU A 88 -8.93 4.94 -5.37
N ALA A 89 -10.23 4.85 -5.58
CA ALA A 89 -11.22 5.84 -5.17
C ALA A 89 -11.76 5.46 -3.78
N CYS A 90 -11.07 5.89 -2.73
CA CYS A 90 -11.34 5.48 -1.35
C CYS A 90 -12.58 6.12 -0.71
N SER A 91 -13.29 7.02 -1.40
CA SER A 91 -14.46 7.73 -0.89
C SER A 91 -15.74 7.30 -1.62
N ARG A 92 -16.84 7.16 -0.86
CA ARG A 92 -18.18 6.98 -1.43
C ARG A 92 -18.71 8.25 -2.12
N GLU A 93 -18.13 9.40 -1.77
CA GLU A 93 -18.44 10.66 -2.40
C GLU A 93 -17.49 10.87 -3.59
N TRP A 94 -18.07 10.92 -4.78
CA TRP A 94 -17.34 11.18 -6.04
C TRP A 94 -16.90 12.65 -6.10
N THR A 95 -15.91 13.02 -5.27
CA THR A 95 -15.30 14.33 -5.33
C THR A 95 -14.51 14.49 -6.63
N TRP A 96 -14.21 15.73 -7.03
CA TRP A 96 -13.35 16.00 -8.17
C TRP A 96 -11.98 15.32 -8.05
N PHE A 97 -11.44 15.25 -6.84
CA PHE A 97 -10.14 14.63 -6.57
C PHE A 97 -10.19 13.10 -6.82
N GLU A 98 -11.23 12.43 -6.37
CA GLU A 98 -11.41 11.00 -6.63
C GLU A 98 -11.50 10.67 -8.12
N LYS A 99 -12.14 11.55 -8.91
CA LYS A 99 -12.22 11.39 -10.37
C LYS A 99 -10.86 11.54 -11.04
N ILE A 100 -10.03 12.48 -10.59
CA ILE A 100 -8.64 12.63 -11.06
C ILE A 100 -7.82 11.40 -10.66
N CYS A 101 -7.91 10.94 -9.42
CA CYS A 101 -7.23 9.72 -8.97
C CYS A 101 -7.60 8.51 -9.84
N ARG A 102 -8.89 8.36 -10.14
CA ARG A 102 -9.36 7.28 -11.02
C ARG A 102 -8.82 7.43 -12.45
N ALA A 103 -8.87 8.63 -13.01
CA ALA A 103 -8.35 8.89 -14.36
C ALA A 103 -6.85 8.56 -14.49
N VAL A 104 -6.06 8.86 -13.46
CA VAL A 104 -4.63 8.52 -13.38
C VAL A 104 -4.44 7.02 -13.21
N ALA A 105 -5.20 6.37 -12.32
CA ALA A 105 -5.12 4.92 -12.10
C ALA A 105 -5.43 4.10 -13.35
N GLU A 106 -6.45 4.52 -14.11
CA GLU A 106 -6.87 3.89 -15.36
C GLU A 106 -6.02 4.31 -16.57
N ARG A 107 -5.11 5.28 -16.40
CA ARG A 107 -4.26 5.85 -17.46
C ARG A 107 -5.04 6.36 -18.68
N ARG A 108 -6.31 6.76 -18.49
CA ARG A 108 -7.24 7.10 -19.57
C ARG A 108 -6.79 8.27 -20.43
N TYR A 109 -6.07 9.24 -19.85
CA TYR A 109 -5.72 10.50 -20.49
C TYR A 109 -4.22 10.67 -20.66
N THR A 110 -3.48 9.55 -20.75
CA THR A 110 -2.04 9.58 -20.94
C THR A 110 -1.64 10.45 -22.12
N GLY A 111 -0.78 11.47 -21.86
CA GLY A 111 -0.32 12.39 -22.87
C GLY A 111 -1.32 13.49 -23.28
N ALA A 112 -2.51 13.57 -22.66
CA ALA A 112 -3.47 14.64 -22.92
C ALA A 112 -3.00 15.97 -22.29
N LYS A 113 -2.29 16.78 -23.06
CA LYS A 113 -1.78 18.09 -22.64
C LYS A 113 -2.94 19.09 -22.44
N PRO A 114 -2.77 20.07 -21.52
CA PRO A 114 -1.57 20.34 -20.72
C PRO A 114 -1.52 19.58 -19.38
N PHE A 115 -2.55 18.83 -19.00
CA PHE A 115 -2.74 18.31 -17.64
C PHE A 115 -2.14 16.95 -17.40
N PHE A 116 -2.06 16.11 -18.44
CA PHE A 116 -1.56 14.73 -18.31
C PHE A 116 -0.21 14.57 -19.00
N THR A 117 0.74 13.99 -18.28
CA THR A 117 2.06 13.69 -18.82
C THR A 117 2.03 12.43 -19.70
N LYS A 118 3.11 12.18 -20.41
CA LYS A 118 3.30 10.96 -21.19
C LYS A 118 3.33 9.68 -20.31
N HIS A 119 3.60 9.82 -19.02
CA HIS A 119 3.62 8.74 -18.05
C HIS A 119 2.26 8.53 -17.36
N GLY A 120 1.26 9.35 -17.70
CA GLY A 120 -0.10 9.24 -17.16
C GLY A 120 -0.32 10.01 -15.86
N SER A 121 0.67 10.79 -15.41
CA SER A 121 0.50 11.65 -14.23
C SER A 121 -0.38 12.86 -14.57
N PHE A 122 -1.26 13.23 -13.62
CA PHE A 122 -1.97 14.49 -13.67
C PHE A 122 -1.15 15.57 -12.94
N ARG A 123 -1.10 16.78 -13.51
CA ARG A 123 -0.47 17.93 -12.87
C ARG A 123 -1.19 19.23 -13.19
N THR A 124 -1.20 20.13 -12.23
CA THR A 124 -1.64 21.50 -12.44
C THR A 124 -0.97 22.47 -11.46
N GLY A 125 -0.53 23.61 -11.98
CA GLY A 125 -0.03 24.73 -11.18
C GLY A 125 -1.12 25.71 -10.75
N LYS A 126 -2.36 25.58 -11.29
CA LYS A 126 -3.53 26.40 -10.96
C LYS A 126 -4.77 25.52 -10.95
N LEU A 127 -5.06 24.96 -9.79
CA LEU A 127 -6.08 23.92 -9.65
C LEU A 127 -7.47 24.40 -10.10
N GLU A 128 -7.89 25.57 -9.65
CA GLU A 128 -9.23 26.12 -9.95
C GLU A 128 -9.46 26.33 -11.45
N GLU A 129 -8.50 26.95 -12.15
CA GLU A 129 -8.56 27.16 -13.60
C GLU A 129 -8.56 25.82 -14.36
N SER A 130 -7.80 24.85 -13.86
CA SER A 130 -7.70 23.52 -14.47
C SER A 130 -8.97 22.71 -14.34
N LEU A 131 -9.67 22.78 -13.22
CA LEU A 131 -10.95 22.09 -13.03
C LEU A 131 -12.01 22.60 -14.00
N ALA A 132 -12.06 23.92 -14.26
CA ALA A 132 -12.96 24.49 -15.23
C ALA A 132 -12.65 24.00 -16.67
N HIS A 133 -11.37 23.90 -17.04
CA HIS A 133 -10.95 23.39 -18.34
C HIS A 133 -11.23 21.88 -18.51
N LEU A 134 -10.96 21.07 -17.48
CA LEU A 134 -11.26 19.64 -17.48
C LEU A 134 -12.76 19.36 -17.65
N ALA A 135 -13.58 20.20 -17.04
CA ALA A 135 -15.03 20.14 -17.22
C ALA A 135 -15.45 20.44 -18.68
N ALA A 136 -14.83 21.47 -19.29
CA ALA A 136 -15.10 21.83 -20.69
C ALA A 136 -14.63 20.76 -21.69
N LEU A 137 -13.59 19.97 -21.35
CA LEU A 137 -13.10 18.86 -22.16
C LEU A 137 -13.93 17.58 -22.02
N GLY A 138 -15.06 17.63 -21.30
CA GLY A 138 -15.92 16.45 -21.12
C GLY A 138 -15.31 15.38 -20.21
N ILE A 139 -14.26 15.68 -19.47
CA ILE A 139 -13.84 14.92 -18.30
C ILE A 139 -14.93 15.17 -17.25
N ALA A 140 -16.12 14.94 -17.74
CA ALA A 140 -17.40 15.36 -17.21
C ALA A 140 -17.73 14.60 -15.93
N GLY A 141 -18.35 15.31 -15.08
CA GLY A 141 -18.67 14.94 -13.73
C GLY A 141 -17.78 15.61 -12.70
N LEU A 142 -16.84 16.49 -13.12
CA LEU A 142 -16.15 17.43 -12.23
C LEU A 142 -17.01 18.66 -11.92
N VAL A 143 -18.04 18.90 -12.71
CA VAL A 143 -18.98 20.02 -12.51
C VAL A 143 -20.17 19.52 -11.71
N GLY A 144 -20.34 20.03 -10.51
CA GLY A 144 -21.60 19.86 -9.76
C GLY A 144 -21.52 19.52 -8.28
N SER A 145 -20.35 19.35 -7.72
CA SER A 145 -20.25 19.22 -6.27
C SER A 145 -19.05 19.99 -5.75
N CYS A 146 -19.32 21.02 -5.01
CA CYS A 146 -18.40 21.82 -4.18
C CYS A 146 -17.01 22.03 -4.78
N GLY A 147 -16.63 23.28 -4.98
CA GLY A 147 -15.24 23.66 -5.20
C GLY A 147 -14.34 23.04 -4.14
N PRO A 148 -13.02 23.07 -4.33
CA PRO A 148 -12.09 22.45 -3.41
C PRO A 148 -12.39 22.94 -1.99
N SER A 149 -12.90 22.05 -1.14
CA SER A 149 -13.09 22.34 0.29
C SER A 149 -11.74 22.56 0.99
N GLU A 150 -10.65 22.31 0.28
CA GLU A 150 -9.28 22.51 0.68
C GLU A 150 -8.65 23.57 -0.24
N ASN A 151 -8.09 24.62 0.34
CA ASN A 151 -7.47 25.77 -0.36
C ASN A 151 -6.11 25.38 -0.99
N TYR A 152 -6.09 24.34 -1.85
CA TYR A 152 -4.89 24.01 -2.62
C TYR A 152 -4.86 24.77 -3.94
N GLY A 153 -3.71 25.38 -4.24
CA GLY A 153 -3.44 26.08 -5.49
C GLY A 153 -2.89 25.19 -6.60
N SER A 154 -2.14 24.15 -6.22
CA SER A 154 -1.48 23.21 -7.15
C SER A 154 -1.66 21.75 -6.71
N LEU A 155 -1.69 20.86 -7.69
CA LEU A 155 -1.86 19.42 -7.48
C LEU A 155 -1.02 18.62 -8.49
N ALA A 156 -0.37 17.54 -8.01
CA ALA A 156 0.15 16.47 -8.85
C ALA A 156 -0.38 15.12 -8.34
N VAL A 157 -0.85 14.29 -9.25
CA VAL A 157 -1.24 12.89 -8.96
C VAL A 157 -0.49 11.99 -9.90
N ILE A 158 0.32 11.09 -9.34
CA ILE A 158 1.32 10.30 -10.06
C ILE A 158 1.04 8.82 -9.83
N PRO A 159 0.96 7.99 -10.89
CA PRO A 159 0.73 6.57 -10.73
C PRO A 159 1.99 5.88 -10.16
N LEU A 160 1.78 4.98 -9.20
CA LEU A 160 2.80 4.05 -8.72
C LEU A 160 2.71 2.79 -9.57
N VAL A 161 3.72 2.57 -10.40
CA VAL A 161 3.71 1.47 -11.39
C VAL A 161 4.78 0.46 -11.01
N ALA A 162 4.39 -0.81 -10.99
CA ALA A 162 5.29 -1.95 -10.89
C ALA A 162 4.97 -2.93 -12.05
N GLY A 163 5.86 -3.00 -13.04
CA GLY A 163 5.57 -3.70 -14.29
C GLY A 163 4.57 -2.93 -15.16
N GLU A 164 3.50 -3.58 -15.62
CA GLU A 164 2.47 -2.98 -16.47
C GLU A 164 1.30 -2.40 -15.66
N ASP A 165 1.13 -2.83 -14.40
CA ASP A 165 -0.01 -2.48 -13.58
C ASP A 165 0.24 -1.27 -12.68
N THR A 166 -0.81 -0.46 -12.51
CA THR A 166 -0.82 0.62 -11.51
C THR A 166 -1.16 0.03 -10.14
N SER A 167 -0.16 -0.06 -9.28
CA SER A 167 -0.29 -0.61 -7.92
C SER A 167 -0.78 0.42 -6.90
N GLY A 168 -0.72 1.71 -7.26
CA GLY A 168 -1.09 2.79 -6.35
C GLY A 168 -1.00 4.17 -6.97
N LEU A 169 -1.15 5.19 -6.13
CA LEU A 169 -1.08 6.61 -6.48
C LEU A 169 -0.27 7.37 -5.43
N LEU A 170 0.50 8.36 -5.89
CA LEU A 170 1.11 9.40 -5.07
C LEU A 170 0.44 10.73 -5.43
N ALA A 171 -0.17 11.39 -4.47
CA ALA A 171 -0.71 12.73 -4.63
C ALA A 171 0.08 13.74 -3.80
N LEU A 172 0.43 14.85 -4.43
CA LEU A 172 1.15 15.99 -3.85
C LEU A 172 0.27 17.21 -3.99
N LYS A 173 -0.05 17.86 -2.87
CA LYS A 173 -0.96 19.01 -2.82
C LYS A 173 -0.22 20.21 -2.23
N SER A 174 -0.31 21.38 -2.86
CA SER A 174 0.27 22.61 -2.34
C SER A 174 -0.73 23.77 -2.37
N LYS A 175 -0.73 24.59 -1.32
CA LYS A 175 -1.49 25.86 -1.28
C LYS A 175 -0.90 26.90 -2.21
N SER A 176 0.39 26.79 -2.49
CA SER A 176 1.06 27.67 -3.45
C SER A 176 0.62 27.33 -4.88
N VAL A 177 0.40 28.34 -5.70
CA VAL A 177 0.17 28.21 -7.14
C VAL A 177 1.51 28.06 -7.88
N HIS A 178 1.42 27.61 -9.14
CA HIS A 178 2.57 27.45 -10.05
C HIS A 178 3.60 26.40 -9.60
N ARG A 179 3.20 25.45 -8.74
CA ARG A 179 3.96 24.24 -8.43
C ARG A 179 3.68 23.16 -9.49
N PHE A 180 4.52 22.15 -9.51
CA PHE A 180 4.41 20.97 -10.38
C PHE A 180 4.50 21.32 -11.88
N ASP A 181 5.53 22.07 -12.25
CA ASP A 181 5.90 22.22 -13.66
C ASP A 181 6.36 20.86 -14.26
N GLU A 182 6.75 20.84 -15.53
CA GLU A 182 7.14 19.62 -16.22
C GLU A 182 8.39 18.98 -15.59
N ASN A 183 9.35 19.80 -15.18
CA ASN A 183 10.61 19.33 -14.61
C ASN A 183 10.40 18.79 -13.18
N GLU A 184 9.67 19.53 -12.36
CA GLU A 184 9.36 19.11 -10.98
C GLU A 184 8.53 17.82 -11.00
N THR A 185 7.53 17.73 -11.87
CA THR A 185 6.71 16.53 -12.03
C THR A 185 7.55 15.34 -12.46
N ALA A 186 8.50 15.49 -13.39
CA ALA A 186 9.37 14.41 -13.83
C ALA A 186 10.24 13.84 -12.68
N VAL A 187 10.67 14.67 -11.74
CA VAL A 187 11.40 14.21 -10.56
C VAL A 187 10.52 13.34 -9.68
N TYR A 188 9.28 13.75 -9.42
CA TYR A 188 8.35 12.95 -8.64
C TYR A 188 7.87 11.69 -9.38
N GLU A 189 7.80 11.69 -10.72
CA GLU A 189 7.56 10.48 -11.51
C GLU A 189 8.66 9.44 -11.31
N ASN A 190 9.93 9.86 -11.30
CA ASN A 190 11.06 8.97 -11.01
C ASN A 190 11.00 8.41 -9.58
N LEU A 191 10.65 9.24 -8.58
CA LEU A 191 10.45 8.78 -7.22
C LEU A 191 9.26 7.80 -7.11
N ALA A 192 8.15 8.10 -7.80
CA ALA A 192 6.98 7.24 -7.82
C ALA A 192 7.27 5.88 -8.47
N GLN A 193 8.10 5.84 -9.51
CA GLN A 193 8.59 4.59 -10.09
C GLN A 193 9.41 3.78 -9.07
N THR A 194 10.33 4.43 -8.37
CA THR A 194 11.12 3.78 -7.30
C THR A 194 10.20 3.26 -6.19
N LEU A 195 9.20 4.05 -5.80
CA LEU A 195 8.23 3.65 -4.77
C LEU A 195 7.36 2.47 -5.24
N GLY A 196 6.93 2.45 -6.49
CA GLY A 196 6.20 1.32 -7.08
C GLY A 196 7.01 0.02 -7.01
N LEU A 197 8.28 0.06 -7.43
CA LEU A 197 9.21 -1.07 -7.33
C LEU A 197 9.44 -1.50 -5.87
N ALA A 198 9.60 -0.55 -4.96
CA ALA A 198 9.78 -0.82 -3.53
C ALA A 198 8.57 -1.52 -2.92
N LEU A 199 7.35 -1.09 -3.28
CA LEU A 199 6.09 -1.72 -2.84
C LEU A 199 5.93 -3.15 -3.39
N ALA A 200 6.29 -3.39 -4.64
CA ALA A 200 6.29 -4.72 -5.23
C ALA A 200 7.29 -5.63 -4.54
N SER A 201 8.54 -5.18 -4.36
CA SER A 201 9.58 -5.92 -3.64
C SER A 201 9.17 -6.27 -2.21
N GLN A 202 8.57 -5.32 -1.48
CA GLN A 202 8.05 -5.59 -0.14
C GLN A 202 6.98 -6.69 -0.14
N GLN A 203 6.10 -6.70 -1.14
CA GLN A 203 5.08 -7.73 -1.30
C GLN A 203 5.70 -9.12 -1.51
N ASP A 204 6.69 -9.21 -2.40
CA ASP A 204 7.38 -10.45 -2.72
C ASP A 204 8.11 -11.01 -1.49
N HIS A 205 8.79 -10.16 -0.74
CA HIS A 205 9.46 -10.56 0.51
C HIS A 205 8.50 -11.11 1.57
N VAL A 206 7.34 -10.48 1.75
CA VAL A 206 6.32 -10.98 2.69
C VAL A 206 5.79 -12.33 2.22
N THR A 207 5.43 -12.44 0.95
CA THR A 207 4.92 -13.68 0.37
C THR A 207 5.94 -14.82 0.48
N LEU A 208 7.21 -14.54 0.16
CA LEU A 208 8.28 -15.53 0.27
C LEU A 208 8.48 -16.00 1.72
N ARG A 209 8.47 -15.10 2.69
CA ARG A 209 8.56 -15.46 4.11
C ARG A 209 7.42 -16.37 4.55
N GLU A 210 6.19 -16.09 4.15
CA GLU A 210 5.05 -16.95 4.47
C GLU A 210 5.20 -18.34 3.81
N ARG A 211 5.62 -18.40 2.55
CA ARG A 211 5.92 -19.70 1.89
C ARG A 211 7.03 -20.48 2.57
N VAL A 212 8.09 -19.81 3.03
CA VAL A 212 9.16 -20.47 3.78
C VAL A 212 8.64 -21.04 5.10
N LYS A 213 7.78 -20.33 5.85
CA LYS A 213 7.15 -20.82 7.06
C LYS A 213 6.27 -22.05 6.79
N GLU A 214 5.41 -21.97 5.75
CA GLU A 214 4.56 -23.11 5.33
C GLU A 214 5.40 -24.35 5.02
N LEU A 215 6.43 -24.21 4.17
CA LEU A 215 7.32 -25.31 3.79
C LEU A 215 8.10 -25.86 4.99
N THR A 216 8.58 -25.00 5.88
CA THR A 216 9.28 -25.42 7.10
C THR A 216 8.36 -26.23 8.01
N CYS A 217 7.11 -25.80 8.16
CA CYS A 217 6.10 -26.53 8.92
C CYS A 217 5.86 -27.93 8.32
N LEU A 218 5.58 -28.00 7.00
CA LEU A 218 5.34 -29.27 6.31
C LEU A 218 6.54 -30.22 6.40
N TYR A 219 7.76 -29.70 6.23
CA TYR A 219 8.98 -30.50 6.37
C TYR A 219 9.15 -31.04 7.80
N SER A 220 8.90 -30.21 8.82
CA SER A 220 9.00 -30.62 10.22
C SER A 220 7.93 -31.65 10.58
N LEU A 221 6.72 -31.54 10.00
CA LEU A 221 5.67 -32.58 10.15
C LEU A 221 6.08 -33.92 9.55
N ALA A 222 6.66 -33.89 8.34
CA ALA A 222 7.16 -35.11 7.69
C ALA A 222 8.27 -35.77 8.53
N GLN A 223 9.24 -35.00 9.00
CA GLN A 223 10.31 -35.51 9.89
C GLN A 223 9.76 -36.08 11.19
N LEU A 224 8.72 -35.47 11.77
CA LEU A 224 8.09 -35.95 12.97
C LEU A 224 7.43 -37.32 12.74
N ALA A 225 6.73 -37.50 11.62
CA ALA A 225 6.06 -38.73 11.23
C ALA A 225 7.04 -39.88 10.89
N GLU A 226 8.24 -39.56 10.39
CA GLU A 226 9.27 -40.54 10.03
C GLU A 226 10.13 -41.00 11.21
N ARG A 227 9.97 -40.45 12.42
CA ARG A 227 10.75 -40.85 13.60
C ARG A 227 10.45 -42.28 13.97
N PRO A 228 11.46 -43.17 14.15
CA PRO A 228 11.24 -44.52 14.56
C PRO A 228 10.64 -44.57 15.99
N HIS A 229 9.68 -45.44 16.20
CA HIS A 229 9.03 -45.70 17.50
C HIS A 229 8.25 -44.50 18.10
N VAL A 230 7.95 -43.46 17.30
CA VAL A 230 7.10 -42.36 17.77
C VAL A 230 5.65 -42.84 17.93
N THR A 231 5.03 -42.46 19.02
CA THR A 231 3.61 -42.78 19.28
C THR A 231 2.70 -41.75 18.62
N LEU A 232 1.43 -42.11 18.38
CA LEU A 232 0.44 -41.18 17.84
C LEU A 232 0.26 -39.96 18.73
N ASP A 233 0.31 -40.13 20.05
CA ASP A 233 0.21 -39.05 21.02
C ASP A 233 1.37 -38.04 20.87
N GLU A 234 2.59 -38.53 20.68
CA GLU A 234 3.78 -37.68 20.45
C GLU A 234 3.71 -36.97 19.10
N ILE A 235 3.19 -37.63 18.08
CA ILE A 235 2.97 -37.00 16.76
C ILE A 235 1.96 -35.83 16.89
N LEU A 236 0.80 -36.08 17.51
CA LEU A 236 -0.25 -35.08 17.63
C LEU A 236 0.18 -33.88 18.49
N GLN A 237 0.90 -34.15 19.59
CA GLN A 237 1.46 -33.09 20.42
C GLN A 237 2.53 -32.29 19.66
N GLY A 238 3.42 -32.95 18.91
CA GLY A 238 4.42 -32.32 18.08
C GLY A 238 3.82 -31.46 16.94
N ILE A 239 2.75 -31.96 16.30
CA ILE A 239 2.01 -31.16 15.29
C ILE A 239 1.47 -29.88 15.90
N VAL A 240 0.84 -29.94 17.06
CA VAL A 240 0.29 -28.77 17.76
C VAL A 240 1.37 -27.74 18.06
N GLU A 241 2.58 -28.15 18.41
CA GLU A 241 3.70 -27.27 18.70
C GLU A 241 4.31 -26.63 17.44
N LEU A 242 4.21 -27.31 16.29
CA LEU A 242 4.68 -26.81 15.00
C LEU A 242 3.73 -25.82 14.32
N LEU A 243 2.44 -25.78 14.70
CA LEU A 243 1.45 -24.92 14.07
C LEU A 243 1.68 -23.43 14.34
N PRO A 244 1.86 -22.93 15.59
CA PRO A 244 1.99 -21.51 15.85
C PRO A 244 3.12 -20.81 15.08
N PRO A 245 4.35 -21.37 14.96
CA PRO A 245 5.43 -20.77 14.16
C PRO A 245 5.11 -20.60 12.68
N ALA A 246 4.18 -21.38 12.15
CA ALA A 246 3.76 -21.29 10.75
C ALA A 246 2.73 -20.20 10.49
N TRP A 247 2.19 -19.58 11.53
CA TRP A 247 1.16 -18.53 11.41
C TRP A 247 1.77 -17.12 11.40
N GLN A 248 0.94 -16.15 11.02
CA GLN A 248 1.36 -14.76 10.87
C GLN A 248 1.84 -14.11 12.18
N TYR A 249 1.25 -14.51 13.32
CA TYR A 249 1.53 -13.97 14.66
C TYR A 249 1.82 -15.11 15.64
N PRO A 250 3.01 -15.75 15.55
CA PRO A 250 3.33 -16.95 16.32
C PRO A 250 3.28 -16.73 17.84
N GLU A 251 3.63 -15.54 18.32
CA GLU A 251 3.70 -15.19 19.74
C GLU A 251 2.33 -15.12 20.44
N ILE A 252 1.25 -14.95 19.70
CA ILE A 252 -0.12 -14.92 20.21
C ILE A 252 -0.97 -16.07 19.70
N THR A 253 -0.44 -16.88 18.77
CA THR A 253 -1.15 -18.01 18.21
C THR A 253 -1.04 -19.22 19.14
N ALA A 254 -2.17 -19.86 19.37
CA ALA A 254 -2.24 -21.14 20.08
C ALA A 254 -2.98 -22.17 19.20
N ALA A 255 -2.60 -23.42 19.32
CA ALA A 255 -3.17 -24.50 18.52
C ALA A 255 -3.72 -25.63 19.41
N ARG A 256 -4.75 -26.32 18.90
CA ARG A 256 -5.31 -27.52 19.54
C ARG A 256 -5.80 -28.51 18.48
N ILE A 257 -5.51 -29.78 18.71
CA ILE A 257 -6.07 -30.91 17.97
C ILE A 257 -6.92 -31.73 18.92
N ILE A 258 -8.07 -32.19 18.50
CA ILE A 258 -8.93 -33.12 19.24
C ILE A 258 -9.06 -34.39 18.41
N LEU A 259 -8.66 -35.54 18.99
CA LEU A 259 -8.83 -36.85 18.38
C LEU A 259 -9.51 -37.76 19.37
N ASN A 260 -10.65 -38.36 18.99
CA ASN A 260 -11.42 -39.29 19.84
C ASN A 260 -11.71 -38.76 21.26
N GLY A 261 -12.01 -37.46 21.36
CA GLY A 261 -12.31 -36.77 22.63
C GLY A 261 -11.09 -36.35 23.45
N ARG A 262 -9.87 -36.75 23.06
CA ARG A 262 -8.63 -36.34 23.70
C ARG A 262 -8.09 -35.09 23.03
N ALA A 263 -7.71 -34.08 23.81
CA ALA A 263 -7.19 -32.81 23.33
C ALA A 263 -5.67 -32.71 23.51
N TYR A 264 -4.99 -32.26 22.43
CA TYR A 264 -3.57 -31.91 22.38
C TYR A 264 -3.51 -30.44 22.13
N SER A 265 -2.81 -29.65 22.94
CA SER A 265 -2.82 -28.19 22.85
C SER A 265 -1.47 -27.60 23.21
N THR A 266 -1.20 -26.40 22.64
CA THR A 266 -0.06 -25.58 23.08
C THR A 266 -0.26 -25.11 24.53
N PRO A 267 0.83 -24.86 25.30
CA PRO A 267 0.73 -24.44 26.69
C PRO A 267 -0.07 -23.15 26.92
N ASN A 268 -0.05 -22.26 25.94
CA ASN A 268 -0.74 -20.98 25.97
C ASN A 268 -2.17 -21.04 25.42
N PHE A 269 -2.72 -22.24 25.17
CA PHE A 269 -4.06 -22.35 24.58
C PHE A 269 -5.14 -21.86 25.54
N GLN A 270 -5.84 -20.80 25.13
CA GLN A 270 -6.95 -20.20 25.87
C GLN A 270 -8.11 -19.92 24.90
N LYS A 271 -9.29 -19.62 25.45
CA LYS A 271 -10.43 -19.23 24.64
C LYS A 271 -10.12 -17.89 23.97
N ALA A 272 -10.05 -17.88 22.65
CA ALA A 272 -9.71 -16.71 21.85
C ALA A 272 -10.95 -16.07 21.20
N VAL A 273 -10.86 -14.79 20.87
CA VAL A 273 -11.91 -14.06 20.14
C VAL A 273 -11.94 -14.46 18.67
N HIS A 274 -10.74 -14.73 18.09
CA HIS A 274 -10.59 -15.17 16.70
C HIS A 274 -10.14 -16.62 16.69
N VAL A 275 -10.97 -17.50 16.11
CA VAL A 275 -10.72 -18.95 16.03
C VAL A 275 -10.92 -19.38 14.58
N GLN A 276 -9.98 -20.17 14.08
CA GLN A 276 -10.13 -20.94 12.85
C GLN A 276 -10.17 -22.42 13.23
N SER A 277 -11.14 -23.17 12.72
CA SER A 277 -11.25 -24.61 12.95
C SER A 277 -11.57 -25.33 11.64
N SER A 278 -11.12 -26.59 11.55
CA SER A 278 -11.41 -27.49 10.43
C SER A 278 -11.53 -28.91 10.95
N ASP A 279 -12.48 -29.65 10.42
CA ASP A 279 -12.61 -31.09 10.67
C ASP A 279 -11.78 -31.85 9.64
N ILE A 280 -10.97 -32.80 10.15
CA ILE A 280 -10.14 -33.66 9.30
C ILE A 280 -10.72 -35.08 9.41
N VAL A 281 -11.22 -35.59 8.30
CA VAL A 281 -11.71 -36.95 8.18
C VAL A 281 -10.58 -37.81 7.62
N VAL A 282 -10.21 -38.88 8.34
CA VAL A 282 -9.24 -39.86 7.89
C VAL A 282 -10.02 -41.12 7.53
N GLU A 283 -9.93 -41.57 6.27
CA GLU A 283 -10.52 -42.85 5.78
C GLU A 283 -9.65 -44.04 6.12
#